data_1895d625a4b9606a2478cac919560e66
#
_entry.id   1895d625a4b9606a2478cac919560e66
#
_cell.length_a   1.000
_cell.length_b   1.000
_cell.length_c   1.000
_cell.angle_alpha   90.00
_cell.angle_beta   90.00
_cell.angle_gamma   90.00
#
_symmetry.space_group_name_H-M   'P 1'
#
loop_
_entity.id
_entity.type
_entity.pdbx_description
1 polymer ?
#
loop_
_entity_poly.entity_id
_entity_poly.type
_entity_poly.pdbx_seq_one_letter_code
_entity_poly.pdbx_strand_id
1 'polypeptide(L)'
;ASDGECYAAAAALRLLGLEPNRDVWLVGYDAYWRSCTDEHRHEPAHPLATVDKGNHALGAELVRLLEARLAGTLPSAPQRVLTAPRLLEIARTDDG
;
A
#
# COMPACT_ATOMS: atom_id res chain seq x y z
N ALA A 1 -3.57 5.73 5.93
CA ALA A 1 -2.10 5.73 6.05
C ALA A 1 -1.48 4.74 5.07
N SER A 2 -0.23 4.94 4.71
CA SER A 2 0.51 3.93 3.96
C SER A 2 0.77 2.69 4.84
N ASP A 3 1.12 1.57 4.23
CA ASP A 3 1.43 0.35 5.00
C ASP A 3 2.52 0.59 6.04
N GLY A 4 3.58 1.29 5.68
CA GLY A 4 4.67 1.60 6.61
C GLY A 4 4.23 2.47 7.78
N GLU A 5 3.37 3.44 7.54
CA GLU A 5 2.84 4.32 8.58
C GLU A 5 1.94 3.58 9.56
N CYS A 6 1.32 2.45 9.15
CA CYS A 6 0.51 1.64 10.04
C CYS A 6 1.31 1.10 11.23
N TYR A 7 2.59 0.77 11.02
CA TYR A 7 3.46 0.29 12.11
C TYR A 7 3.76 1.40 13.11
N ALA A 8 4.00 2.60 12.64
CA ALA A 8 4.18 3.76 13.51
C ALA A 8 2.88 4.07 14.28
N ALA A 9 1.74 3.98 13.62
CA ALA A 9 0.44 4.16 14.26
C ALA A 9 0.20 3.08 15.33
N ALA A 10 0.55 1.83 15.05
CA ALA A 10 0.44 0.75 16.02
C ALA A 10 1.26 1.03 17.28
N ALA A 11 2.49 1.47 17.11
CA ALA A 11 3.36 1.83 18.24
C ALA A 11 2.76 2.98 19.06
N ALA A 12 2.24 4.00 18.38
CA ALA A 12 1.58 5.13 19.05
C ALA A 12 0.34 4.70 19.84
N LEU A 13 -0.47 3.80 19.27
CA LEU A 13 -1.65 3.27 19.95
C LEU A 13 -1.26 2.54 21.23
N ARG A 14 -0.19 1.75 21.20
CA ARG A 14 0.29 1.04 22.40
C ARG A 14 0.75 2.01 23.48
N LEU A 15 1.35 3.13 23.12
CA LEU A 15 1.70 4.17 24.08
C LEU A 15 0.48 4.79 24.75
N LEU A 16 -0.66 4.78 24.06
CA LEU A 16 -1.93 5.26 24.60
C LEU A 16 -2.71 4.18 25.34
N GLY A 17 -2.16 2.98 25.47
CA GLY A 17 -2.85 1.86 26.11
C GLY A 17 -3.91 1.20 25.24
N LEU A 18 -3.87 1.43 23.93
CA LEU A 18 -4.81 0.86 22.97
C LEU A 18 -4.14 -0.30 22.23
N GLU A 19 -4.92 -1.34 21.94
CA GLU A 19 -4.42 -2.49 21.21
C GLU A 19 -4.68 -2.32 19.71
N PRO A 20 -3.62 -2.30 18.86
CA PRO A 20 -3.81 -2.21 17.42
C PRO A 20 -4.64 -3.37 16.89
N ASN A 21 -5.53 -3.08 15.94
CA ASN A 21 -6.42 -4.03 15.28
C ASN A 21 -7.50 -4.65 16.19
N ARG A 22 -7.53 -4.28 17.46
CA ARG A 22 -8.62 -4.62 18.37
C ARG A 22 -9.41 -3.38 18.76
N ASP A 23 -8.74 -2.37 19.32
CA ASP A 23 -9.37 -1.12 19.73
C ASP A 23 -9.48 -0.14 18.56
N VAL A 24 -8.47 -0.15 17.70
CA VAL A 24 -8.41 0.67 16.48
C VAL A 24 -7.91 -0.20 15.33
N TRP A 25 -8.63 -0.24 14.24
CA TRP A 25 -8.21 -0.99 13.06
C TRP A 25 -7.18 -0.20 12.26
N LEU A 26 -6.15 -0.91 11.80
CA LEU A 26 -5.13 -0.36 10.92
C LEU A 26 -5.42 -0.79 9.49
N VAL A 27 -5.56 0.18 8.61
CA VAL A 27 -5.74 -0.06 7.18
C VAL A 27 -4.68 0.72 6.44
N GLY A 28 -3.94 0.02 5.60
CA GLY A 28 -2.83 0.59 4.86
C GLY A 28 -3.19 0.99 3.43
N TYR A 29 -2.18 1.39 2.71
CA TYR A 29 -2.27 1.72 1.30
C TYR A 29 -0.96 1.36 0.61
N ASP A 30 -1.06 0.84 -0.61
CA ASP A 30 0.03 0.55 -1.52
C ASP A 30 0.57 -0.89 -1.48
N ALA A 31 0.03 -1.74 -0.62
CA ALA A 31 0.27 -3.19 -0.63
C ALA A 31 1.76 -3.59 -0.51
N TYR A 32 2.53 -2.90 0.35
CA TYR A 32 3.94 -3.23 0.56
C TYR A 32 4.27 -3.60 2.01
N TRP A 33 3.26 -3.89 2.81
CA TRP A 33 3.42 -4.16 4.24
C TRP A 33 4.43 -5.26 4.55
N ARG A 34 4.53 -6.27 3.66
CA ARG A 34 5.48 -7.38 3.87
C ARG A 34 6.93 -6.93 3.83
N SER A 35 7.25 -5.93 3.01
CA SER A 35 8.61 -5.39 2.96
C SER A 35 8.95 -4.48 4.14
N CYS A 36 7.96 -4.13 4.97
CA CYS A 36 8.18 -3.33 6.17
C CYS A 36 8.55 -4.18 7.40
N THR A 37 8.41 -5.50 7.33
CA THR A 37 8.54 -6.38 8.50
C THR A 37 9.92 -6.31 9.15
N ASP A 38 10.98 -6.21 8.36
CA ASP A 38 12.34 -6.14 8.92
C ASP A 38 12.58 -4.84 9.68
N GLU A 39 12.06 -3.73 9.18
CA GLU A 39 12.19 -2.43 9.82
C GLU A 39 11.35 -2.32 11.08
N HIS A 40 10.24 -3.02 11.12
CA HIS A 40 9.25 -2.94 12.21
C HIS A 40 9.05 -4.25 12.95
N ARG A 41 10.07 -5.08 13.00
CA ARG A 41 10.00 -6.43 13.59
C ARG A 41 9.60 -6.44 15.07
N HIS A 42 9.69 -5.32 15.77
CA HIS A 42 9.27 -5.21 17.17
C HIS A 42 7.78 -4.94 17.31
N GLU A 43 7.11 -4.61 16.20
CA GLU A 43 5.68 -4.37 16.19
C GLU A 43 4.98 -5.56 15.54
N PRO A 44 4.25 -6.39 16.30
CA PRO A 44 3.60 -7.57 15.75
C PRO A 44 2.36 -7.26 14.93
N ALA A 45 1.76 -6.10 15.08
CA ALA A 45 0.55 -5.74 14.36
C ALA A 45 0.90 -5.24 12.96
N HIS A 46 0.26 -5.82 11.96
CA HIS A 46 0.31 -5.37 10.57
C HIS A 46 -1.05 -4.81 10.16
N PRO A 47 -1.19 -4.12 9.02
CA PRO A 47 -2.51 -3.67 8.58
C PRO A 47 -3.45 -4.85 8.35
N LEU A 48 -4.74 -4.67 8.64
CA LEU A 48 -5.77 -5.67 8.37
C LEU A 48 -6.18 -5.69 6.91
N ALA A 49 -5.98 -4.60 6.21
CA ALA A 49 -6.26 -4.47 4.79
C ALA A 49 -5.32 -3.43 4.21
N THR A 50 -5.12 -3.51 2.92
CA THR A 50 -4.37 -2.51 2.18
C THR A 50 -4.97 -2.35 0.80
N VAL A 51 -4.60 -1.30 0.09
CA VAL A 51 -5.06 -1.07 -1.27
C VAL A 51 -3.90 -1.33 -2.22
N ASP A 52 -4.11 -2.26 -3.14
CA ASP A 52 -3.18 -2.54 -4.22
C ASP A 52 -3.60 -1.73 -5.44
N LYS A 53 -2.82 -0.74 -5.79
CA LYS A 53 -3.07 0.04 -7.01
C LYS A 53 -2.40 -0.55 -8.25
N GLY A 54 -1.76 -1.71 -8.11
CA GLY A 54 -1.13 -2.40 -9.23
C GLY A 54 0.13 -1.70 -9.71
N ASN A 55 1.06 -1.40 -8.83
CA ASN A 55 2.27 -0.63 -9.15
C ASN A 55 3.06 -1.19 -10.32
N HIS A 56 3.13 -2.52 -10.43
CA HIS A 56 3.85 -3.15 -11.54
C HIS A 56 3.18 -2.84 -12.89
N ALA A 57 1.86 -3.00 -12.95
CA ALA A 57 1.09 -2.69 -14.15
C ALA A 57 1.09 -1.19 -14.46
N LEU A 58 1.03 -0.34 -13.43
CA LEU A 58 1.15 1.10 -13.59
C LEU A 58 2.49 1.50 -14.18
N GLY A 59 3.58 0.89 -13.69
CA GLY A 59 4.91 1.13 -14.24
C GLY A 59 5.02 0.74 -15.70
N ALA A 60 4.49 -0.42 -16.07
CA ALA A 60 4.46 -0.88 -17.47
C ALA A 60 3.68 0.10 -18.34
N GLU A 61 2.53 0.58 -17.86
CA GLU A 61 1.70 1.54 -18.60
C GLU A 61 2.41 2.89 -18.78
N LEU A 62 3.12 3.36 -17.77
CA LEU A 62 3.90 4.59 -17.86
C LEU A 62 5.00 4.48 -18.92
N VAL A 63 5.70 3.34 -18.96
CA VAL A 63 6.73 3.09 -19.96
C VAL A 63 6.11 3.06 -21.36
N ARG A 64 4.97 2.40 -21.52
CA ARG A 64 4.25 2.34 -22.79
C ARG A 64 3.88 3.73 -23.29
N LEU A 65 3.35 4.58 -22.41
CA LEU A 65 2.98 5.95 -22.77
C LEU A 65 4.22 6.77 -23.14
N LEU A 66 5.32 6.61 -22.41
CA LEU A 66 6.57 7.31 -22.73
C LEU A 66 7.12 6.89 -24.09
N GLU A 67 7.18 5.61 -24.36
CA GLU A 67 7.64 5.08 -25.65
C GLU A 67 6.78 5.60 -26.81
N ALA A 68 5.46 5.59 -26.63
CA ALA A 68 4.55 6.10 -27.63
C ALA A 68 4.72 7.62 -27.86
N ARG A 69 4.99 8.37 -26.78
CA ARG A 69 5.26 9.81 -26.90
C ARG A 69 6.54 10.06 -27.69
N LEU A 70 7.60 9.32 -27.39
CA LEU A 70 8.88 9.44 -28.08
C LEU A 70 8.77 9.02 -29.57
N ALA A 71 7.94 8.04 -29.86
CA ALA A 71 7.70 7.59 -31.24
C ALA A 71 6.75 8.49 -32.03
N GLY A 72 6.14 9.47 -31.37
CA GLY A 72 5.19 10.39 -32.03
C GLY A 72 3.83 9.77 -32.35
N THR A 73 3.48 8.64 -31.70
CA THR A 73 2.21 7.94 -31.96
C THR A 73 1.07 8.37 -31.05
N LEU A 74 1.37 9.21 -30.02
CA LEU A 74 0.33 9.77 -29.15
C LEU A 74 -0.11 11.14 -29.66
N PRO A 75 -1.40 11.51 -29.44
CA PRO A 75 -1.84 12.88 -29.63
C PRO A 75 -1.00 13.87 -28.79
N SER A 76 -0.87 15.10 -29.25
CA SER A 76 -0.09 16.12 -28.54
C SER A 76 -0.70 16.51 -27.19
N ALA A 77 -2.00 16.33 -27.01
CA ALA A 77 -2.66 16.59 -25.73
C ALA A 77 -2.16 15.63 -24.63
N PRO A 78 -2.14 16.06 -23.37
CA PRO A 78 -1.80 15.17 -22.25
C PRO A 78 -2.70 13.93 -22.25
N GLN A 79 -2.10 12.77 -22.02
CA GLN A 79 -2.80 11.50 -21.98
C GLN A 79 -2.95 11.05 -20.52
N ARG A 80 -4.07 10.41 -20.23
CA ARG A 80 -4.39 9.93 -18.89
C ARG A 80 -4.96 8.53 -18.96
N VAL A 81 -4.33 7.62 -18.22
CA VAL A 81 -4.83 6.24 -18.10
C VAL A 81 -5.15 5.99 -16.65
N LEU A 82 -6.37 5.53 -16.37
CA LEU A 82 -6.81 5.20 -15.04
C LEU A 82 -6.84 3.70 -14.87
N THR A 83 -6.34 3.24 -13.71
CA THR A 83 -6.43 1.84 -13.30
C THR A 83 -7.25 1.76 -12.02
N ALA A 84 -8.00 0.67 -11.88
CA ALA A 84 -8.82 0.46 -10.69
C ALA A 84 -7.95 -0.11 -9.57
N PRO A 85 -7.90 0.53 -8.39
CA PRO A 85 -7.24 -0.07 -7.24
C PRO A 85 -8.08 -1.21 -6.69
N ARG A 86 -7.43 -2.10 -5.95
CA ARG A 86 -8.07 -3.29 -5.39
C ARG A 86 -7.82 -3.37 -3.90
N LEU A 87 -8.88 -3.56 -3.13
CA LEU A 87 -8.75 -3.79 -1.69
C LEU A 87 -8.29 -5.23 -1.45
N LEU A 88 -7.24 -5.37 -0.66
CA LEU A 88 -6.72 -6.67 -0.22
C LEU A 88 -6.92 -6.80 1.27
N GLU A 89 -7.63 -7.84 1.68
CA GLU A 89 -7.74 -8.19 3.09
C GLU A 89 -6.52 -9.03 3.48
N ILE A 90 -5.94 -8.70 4.62
CA ILE A 90 -4.76 -9.38 5.15
C ILE A 90 -5.22 -10.23 6.34
N ALA A 91 -4.90 -11.52 6.30
CA ALA A 91 -5.26 -12.40 7.40
C ALA A 91 -4.57 -11.94 8.69
N ARG A 92 -5.31 -11.96 9.80
CA ARG A 92 -4.74 -11.72 11.11
C ARG A 92 -3.81 -12.88 11.44
N THR A 93 -2.66 -12.56 12.02
CA THR A 93 -1.82 -13.61 12.56
C THR A 93 -2.49 -14.15 13.81
N ASP A 94 -2.80 -15.43 13.80
CA ASP A 94 -3.35 -16.11 14.95
C ASP A 94 -2.24 -16.55 15.89
N ASP A 95 -1.65 -15.63 16.54
CA ASP A 95 -0.66 -15.91 17.57
C ASP A 95 -1.31 -15.94 18.95
N GLY A 96 -2.46 -16.44 18.89
CA GLY A 96 -3.24 -16.69 20.09
C GLY A 96 -4.15 -15.60 20.40
#